data_07a5d1f2176d943076c22f150ef7bbc1
#
_entry.id   07a5d1f2176d943076c22f150ef7bbc1
#
_cell.length_a   1.000
_cell.length_b   1.000
_cell.length_c   1.000
_cell.angle_alpha   90.00
_cell.angle_beta   90.00
_cell.angle_gamma   90.00
#
_symmetry.space_group_name_H-M   'P 1'
#
loop_
_entity.id
_entity.type
_entity.pdbx_description
1 polymer ?
#
loop_
_entity_poly.entity_id
_entity_poly.type
_entity_poly.pdbx_seq_one_letter_code
_entity_poly.pdbx_strand_id
1 'polypeptide(L)'
;MIRNLSLLKIALLLFSILPCVNLENALAKKPNILFIAVDDLNHWVGYTGRNTQCETPNIDRLAAMGVSFTNAHCAAPACGPSRAALWSGIRPHSSGCYLNADDWKNHIAEGLNLNAHLKKHGYYTAAMGKTYHSSSGGLKTVYASEWDTY
;
A
#
# COMPACT_ATOMS: atom_id res chain seq x y z
N MET A 1 55.31 -28.18 23.08
CA MET A 1 54.76 -26.79 23.13
C MET A 1 54.58 -26.17 21.73
N ILE A 2 54.16 -26.97 20.71
CA ILE A 2 54.09 -26.50 19.28
C ILE A 2 52.69 -26.76 18.67
N ARG A 3 51.73 -27.28 19.43
CA ARG A 3 50.39 -27.66 18.89
C ARG A 3 49.35 -26.52 18.89
N ASN A 4 49.62 -25.41 19.60
CA ASN A 4 48.61 -24.33 19.73
C ASN A 4 48.75 -23.21 18.68
N LEU A 5 49.88 -23.17 17.93
CA LEU A 5 50.11 -22.13 16.92
C LEU A 5 49.34 -22.37 15.61
N SER A 6 49.05 -23.65 15.30
CA SER A 6 48.27 -24.03 14.10
C SER A 6 46.79 -23.71 14.21
N LEU A 7 46.21 -23.90 15.38
CA LEU A 7 44.77 -23.60 15.63
C LEU A 7 44.50 -22.09 15.60
N LEU A 8 45.42 -21.29 16.10
CA LEU A 8 45.28 -19.81 16.05
C LEU A 8 45.39 -19.27 14.64
N LYS A 9 46.24 -19.86 13.78
CA LYS A 9 46.32 -19.48 12.36
C LYS A 9 45.09 -19.87 11.57
N ILE A 10 44.46 -21.02 11.85
CA ILE A 10 43.22 -21.46 11.22
C ILE A 10 42.04 -20.58 11.68
N ALA A 11 42.00 -20.17 12.94
CA ALA A 11 40.97 -19.25 13.42
C ALA A 11 41.09 -17.86 12.80
N LEU A 12 42.30 -17.34 12.60
CA LEU A 12 42.53 -16.07 11.91
C LEU A 12 42.20 -16.12 10.40
N LEU A 13 42.43 -17.28 9.75
CA LEU A 13 42.07 -17.48 8.33
C LEU A 13 40.55 -17.59 8.12
N LEU A 14 39.83 -18.19 9.08
CA LEU A 14 38.40 -18.30 9.04
C LEU A 14 37.68 -16.96 9.30
N PHE A 15 38.33 -16.04 10.05
CA PHE A 15 37.77 -14.69 10.29
C PHE A 15 37.96 -13.75 9.10
N SER A 16 38.92 -14.03 8.18
CA SER A 16 39.11 -13.24 6.96
C SER A 16 38.17 -13.63 5.79
N ILE A 17 37.39 -14.72 5.94
CA ILE A 17 36.42 -15.19 4.93
C ILE A 17 34.98 -14.87 5.36
N LEU A 18 34.78 -14.04 6.41
CA LEU A 18 33.44 -13.46 6.55
C LEU A 18 33.22 -12.63 5.28
N PRO A 19 32.21 -12.99 4.45
CA PRO A 19 31.86 -12.12 3.33
C PRO A 19 31.56 -10.77 3.96
N CYS A 20 32.19 -9.71 3.48
CA CYS A 20 31.69 -8.36 3.65
C CYS A 20 30.25 -8.39 3.09
N VAL A 21 29.30 -8.73 3.92
CA VAL A 21 27.91 -8.46 3.66
C VAL A 21 27.90 -6.95 3.54
N ASN A 22 27.82 -6.46 2.29
CA ASN A 22 27.76 -5.05 2.01
C ASN A 22 26.59 -4.51 2.85
N LEU A 23 26.88 -3.84 3.94
CA LEU A 23 25.91 -3.19 4.82
C LEU A 23 25.07 -2.17 4.05
N GLU A 24 25.55 -1.74 2.87
CA GLU A 24 24.82 -0.88 1.95
C GLU A 24 23.51 -1.51 1.43
N ASN A 25 23.42 -2.85 1.35
CA ASN A 25 22.17 -3.54 1.01
C ASN A 25 21.17 -3.61 2.18
N ALA A 26 21.60 -3.35 3.40
CA ALA A 26 20.72 -3.32 4.57
C ALA A 26 19.89 -2.02 4.66
N LEU A 27 20.27 -0.98 3.92
CA LEU A 27 19.50 0.25 3.73
C LEU A 27 18.81 0.23 2.36
N ALA A 28 18.06 -0.83 2.08
CA ALA A 28 17.27 -0.89 0.87
C ALA A 28 16.41 0.39 0.77
N LYS A 29 16.64 1.16 -0.29
CA LYS A 29 15.86 2.38 -0.55
C LYS A 29 14.38 2.02 -0.54
N LYS A 30 13.61 2.72 0.27
CA LYS A 30 12.16 2.50 0.34
C LYS A 30 11.56 2.60 -1.07
N PRO A 31 10.75 1.62 -1.51
CA PRO A 31 10.15 1.66 -2.84
C PRO A 31 9.15 2.81 -2.94
N ASN A 32 9.04 3.43 -4.09
CA ASN A 32 7.92 4.30 -4.38
C ASN A 32 6.64 3.47 -4.53
N ILE A 33 5.52 3.99 -4.05
CA ILE A 33 4.22 3.34 -4.10
C ILE A 33 3.29 4.20 -4.95
N LEU A 34 2.81 3.66 -6.06
CA LEU A 34 1.75 4.27 -6.87
C LEU A 34 0.47 3.46 -6.67
N PHE A 35 -0.50 4.06 -6.01
CA PHE A 35 -1.82 3.48 -5.80
C PHE A 35 -2.82 4.07 -6.78
N ILE A 36 -3.38 3.26 -7.68
CA ILE A 36 -4.37 3.67 -8.68
C ILE A 36 -5.70 3.01 -8.33
N ALA A 37 -6.67 3.81 -7.88
CA ALA A 37 -8.02 3.35 -7.61
C ALA A 37 -8.95 3.76 -8.75
N VAL A 38 -9.53 2.78 -9.43
CA VAL A 38 -10.52 3.01 -10.49
C VAL A 38 -11.90 2.76 -9.91
N ASP A 39 -12.71 3.83 -9.82
CA ASP A 39 -14.08 3.77 -9.29
C ASP A 39 -14.97 3.00 -10.28
N ASP A 40 -15.82 2.12 -9.76
CA ASP A 40 -16.80 1.34 -10.52
C ASP A 40 -16.21 0.52 -11.71
N LEU A 41 -14.94 0.15 -11.66
CA LEU A 41 -14.30 -0.63 -12.73
C LEU A 41 -14.97 -1.99 -12.97
N ASN A 42 -15.49 -2.61 -11.90
CA ASN A 42 -16.07 -3.94 -11.95
C ASN A 42 -15.04 -4.98 -12.47
N HIS A 43 -15.49 -5.93 -13.30
CA HIS A 43 -14.64 -6.93 -13.96
C HIS A 43 -14.29 -6.59 -15.42
N TRP A 44 -14.45 -5.32 -15.80
CA TRP A 44 -14.27 -4.88 -17.19
C TRP A 44 -12.81 -4.61 -17.52
N VAL A 45 -12.02 -5.66 -17.38
CA VAL A 45 -10.60 -5.68 -17.72
C VAL A 45 -10.28 -6.92 -18.55
N GLY A 46 -9.43 -6.76 -19.57
CA GLY A 46 -9.14 -7.80 -20.57
C GLY A 46 -8.53 -9.06 -19.98
N TYR A 47 -7.56 -8.92 -19.09
CA TYR A 47 -6.83 -10.06 -18.52
C TYR A 47 -7.69 -11.05 -17.72
N THR A 48 -8.88 -10.65 -17.27
CA THR A 48 -9.81 -11.58 -16.59
C THR A 48 -10.60 -12.46 -17.54
N GLY A 49 -10.69 -12.08 -18.83
CA GLY A 49 -11.48 -12.77 -19.85
C GLY A 49 -13.00 -12.72 -19.63
N ARG A 50 -13.49 -11.97 -18.64
CA ARG A 50 -14.91 -11.90 -18.27
C ARG A 50 -15.72 -10.94 -19.12
N ASN A 51 -15.08 -10.00 -19.77
CA ASN A 51 -15.73 -9.06 -20.67
C ASN A 51 -14.90 -8.95 -21.97
N THR A 52 -15.48 -9.40 -23.06
CA THR A 52 -14.79 -9.42 -24.37
C THR A 52 -14.94 -8.12 -25.15
N GLN A 53 -15.77 -7.19 -24.67
CA GLN A 53 -15.98 -5.88 -25.31
C GLN A 53 -15.01 -4.80 -24.81
N CYS A 54 -14.34 -5.05 -23.67
CA CYS A 54 -13.40 -4.10 -23.08
C CYS A 54 -11.98 -4.43 -23.50
N GLU A 55 -11.30 -3.46 -24.07
CA GLU A 55 -9.89 -3.53 -24.39
C GLU A 55 -9.11 -2.71 -23.37
N THR A 56 -8.26 -3.37 -22.56
CA THR A 56 -7.46 -2.73 -21.51
C THR A 56 -5.98 -3.10 -21.63
N PRO A 57 -5.33 -2.80 -22.76
CA PRO A 57 -3.99 -3.34 -23.05
C PRO A 57 -2.92 -2.93 -22.05
N ASN A 58 -3.04 -1.75 -21.44
CA ASN A 58 -2.09 -1.28 -20.43
C ASN A 58 -2.30 -1.95 -19.06
N ILE A 59 -3.56 -2.18 -18.66
CA ILE A 59 -3.89 -2.92 -17.44
C ILE A 59 -3.47 -4.37 -17.60
N ASP A 60 -3.73 -4.98 -18.78
CA ASP A 60 -3.37 -6.35 -19.11
C ASP A 60 -1.85 -6.54 -19.09
N ARG A 61 -1.09 -5.57 -19.63
CA ARG A 61 0.37 -5.58 -19.55
C ARG A 61 0.86 -5.47 -18.09
N LEU A 62 0.24 -4.63 -17.27
CA LEU A 62 0.58 -4.52 -15.86
C LEU A 62 0.29 -5.82 -15.11
N ALA A 63 -0.86 -6.44 -15.39
CA ALA A 63 -1.23 -7.74 -14.83
C ALA A 63 -0.24 -8.84 -15.18
N ALA A 64 0.30 -8.84 -16.41
CA ALA A 64 1.32 -9.80 -16.86
C ALA A 64 2.68 -9.62 -16.18
N MET A 65 2.99 -8.41 -15.68
CA MET A 65 4.26 -8.13 -14.98
C MET A 65 4.18 -8.30 -13.47
N GLY A 66 2.98 -8.41 -12.92
CA GLY A 66 2.75 -8.42 -11.48
C GLY A 66 1.94 -9.61 -11.00
N VAL A 67 1.25 -9.42 -9.88
CA VAL A 67 0.35 -10.42 -9.29
C VAL A 67 -1.09 -9.95 -9.45
N SER A 68 -1.94 -10.77 -10.08
CA SER A 68 -3.36 -10.51 -10.25
C SER A 68 -4.19 -11.25 -9.20
N PHE A 69 -4.91 -10.50 -8.37
CA PHE A 69 -5.81 -11.05 -7.36
C PHE A 69 -7.21 -11.22 -7.97
N THR A 70 -7.51 -12.41 -8.47
CA THR A 70 -8.75 -12.70 -9.21
C THR A 70 -9.98 -12.85 -8.31
N ASN A 71 -9.80 -12.96 -7.01
CA ASN A 71 -10.88 -13.09 -6.02
C ASN A 71 -10.78 -12.00 -4.94
N ALA A 72 -10.49 -10.77 -5.34
CA ALA A 72 -10.49 -9.61 -4.45
C ALA A 72 -11.90 -9.06 -4.31
N HIS A 73 -12.27 -8.67 -3.07
CA HIS A 73 -13.57 -8.12 -2.74
C HIS A 73 -13.42 -6.78 -2.03
N CYS A 74 -14.26 -5.81 -2.37
CA CYS A 74 -14.35 -4.58 -1.60
C CYS A 74 -15.01 -4.82 -0.24
N ALA A 75 -14.70 -3.98 0.73
CA ALA A 75 -15.24 -4.09 2.08
C ALA A 75 -16.75 -3.71 2.16
N ALA A 76 -17.23 -2.93 1.22
CA ALA A 76 -18.63 -2.51 1.10
C ALA A 76 -18.98 -2.17 -0.36
N PRO A 77 -20.22 -2.41 -0.81
CA PRO A 77 -20.66 -2.10 -2.16
C PRO A 77 -21.10 -0.63 -2.32
N ALA A 78 -20.46 0.29 -1.61
CA ALA A 78 -20.73 1.71 -1.64
C ALA A 78 -19.43 2.51 -1.48
N CYS A 79 -19.30 3.64 -2.17
CA CYS A 79 -18.06 4.42 -2.27
C CYS A 79 -17.51 4.86 -0.91
N GLY A 80 -18.36 5.46 -0.05
CA GLY A 80 -17.95 5.98 1.25
C GLY A 80 -17.38 4.92 2.17
N PRO A 81 -18.17 3.92 2.57
CA PRO A 81 -17.69 2.88 3.49
C PRO A 81 -16.57 2.02 2.90
N SER A 82 -16.57 1.77 1.58
CA SER A 82 -15.49 1.05 0.92
C SER A 82 -14.17 1.83 1.01
N ARG A 83 -14.19 3.14 0.75
CA ARG A 83 -13.00 3.99 0.83
C ARG A 83 -12.52 4.19 2.26
N ALA A 84 -13.44 4.36 3.20
CA ALA A 84 -13.11 4.42 4.62
C ALA A 84 -12.37 3.15 5.06
N ALA A 85 -12.86 1.98 4.67
CA ALA A 85 -12.21 0.71 4.96
C ALA A 85 -10.89 0.52 4.22
N LEU A 86 -10.77 0.97 2.97
CA LEU A 86 -9.55 0.90 2.18
C LEU A 86 -8.40 1.69 2.85
N TRP A 87 -8.68 2.92 3.26
CA TRP A 87 -7.65 3.78 3.84
C TRP A 87 -7.31 3.43 5.27
N SER A 88 -8.30 3.06 6.08
CA SER A 88 -8.10 2.77 7.50
C SER A 88 -7.76 1.31 7.81
N GLY A 89 -8.07 0.39 6.91
CA GLY A 89 -8.03 -1.06 7.19
C GLY A 89 -9.16 -1.53 8.10
N ILE A 90 -10.11 -0.65 8.49
CA ILE A 90 -11.20 -0.97 9.42
C ILE A 90 -12.48 -1.21 8.63
N ARG A 91 -13.02 -2.40 8.73
CA ARG A 91 -14.24 -2.79 8.02
C ARG A 91 -15.48 -2.03 8.54
N PRO A 92 -16.55 -1.84 7.73
CA PRO A 92 -17.74 -1.10 8.11
C PRO A 92 -18.39 -1.56 9.42
N HIS A 93 -18.47 -2.87 9.65
CA HIS A 93 -19.05 -3.42 10.89
C HIS A 93 -18.25 -3.08 12.15
N SER A 94 -16.97 -2.73 12.01
CA SER A 94 -16.12 -2.32 13.14
C SER A 94 -16.03 -0.81 13.28
N SER A 95 -16.07 -0.07 12.16
CA SER A 95 -16.03 1.39 12.17
C SER A 95 -17.41 2.02 12.41
N GLY A 96 -18.50 1.35 12.02
CA GLY A 96 -19.85 1.91 11.97
C GLY A 96 -20.11 2.80 10.76
N CYS A 97 -19.17 2.93 9.83
CA CYS A 97 -19.34 3.70 8.59
C CYS A 97 -19.96 2.82 7.51
N TYR A 98 -21.27 2.93 7.29
CA TYR A 98 -22.02 2.07 6.37
C TYR A 98 -22.54 2.78 5.13
N LEU A 99 -22.75 4.09 5.20
CA LEU A 99 -23.44 4.86 4.15
C LEU A 99 -22.50 5.89 3.52
N ASN A 100 -22.82 6.28 2.29
CA ASN A 100 -22.16 7.41 1.63
C ASN A 100 -22.41 8.75 2.36
N ALA A 101 -23.52 8.84 3.10
CA ALA A 101 -23.86 10.00 3.90
C ALA A 101 -23.10 10.09 5.23
N ASP A 102 -22.47 9.01 5.65
CA ASP A 102 -21.71 9.00 6.89
C ASP A 102 -20.44 9.88 6.72
N ASP A 103 -20.23 10.78 7.66
CA ASP A 103 -18.97 11.47 7.76
C ASP A 103 -17.94 10.52 8.41
N TRP A 104 -17.08 9.96 7.61
CA TRP A 104 -16.12 8.97 8.07
C TRP A 104 -15.19 9.46 9.18
N LYS A 105 -15.00 10.79 9.34
CA LYS A 105 -14.24 11.37 10.45
C LYS A 105 -14.86 11.06 11.81
N ASN A 106 -16.17 10.82 11.86
CA ASN A 106 -16.85 10.40 13.08
C ASN A 106 -16.63 8.91 13.39
N HIS A 107 -16.08 8.16 12.43
CA HIS A 107 -15.93 6.71 12.50
C HIS A 107 -14.47 6.26 12.52
N ILE A 108 -13.58 7.01 11.88
CA ILE A 108 -12.17 6.71 11.75
C ILE A 108 -11.38 7.88 12.36
N ALA A 109 -10.56 7.60 13.34
CA ALA A 109 -9.72 8.62 13.96
C ALA A 109 -8.62 9.09 13.01
N GLU A 110 -8.25 10.37 13.12
CA GLU A 110 -7.11 10.93 12.40
C GLU A 110 -5.83 10.15 12.71
N GLY A 111 -4.98 9.98 11.72
CA GLY A 111 -3.72 9.24 11.87
C GLY A 111 -3.81 7.72 11.69
N LEU A 112 -5.02 7.15 11.58
CA LEU A 112 -5.19 5.72 11.36
C LEU A 112 -5.15 5.30 9.87
N ASN A 113 -5.07 6.28 8.97
CA ASN A 113 -5.08 6.00 7.54
C ASN A 113 -3.71 5.56 7.01
N LEU A 114 -3.72 4.80 5.93
CA LEU A 114 -2.51 4.30 5.25
C LEU A 114 -1.56 5.43 4.86
N ASN A 115 -2.08 6.54 4.32
CA ASN A 115 -1.29 7.71 3.97
C ASN A 115 -0.62 8.35 5.19
N ALA A 116 -1.33 8.50 6.30
CA ALA A 116 -0.75 8.98 7.57
C ALA A 116 0.36 8.04 8.07
N HIS A 117 0.13 6.73 7.99
CA HIS A 117 1.14 5.74 8.33
C HIS A 117 2.40 5.87 7.46
N LEU A 118 2.24 5.97 6.15
CA LEU A 118 3.35 6.13 5.22
C LEU A 118 4.11 7.44 5.48
N LYS A 119 3.40 8.56 5.68
CA LYS A 119 3.98 9.86 6.03
C LYS A 119 4.81 9.78 7.30
N LYS A 120 4.27 9.17 8.36
CA LYS A 120 4.99 8.94 9.63
C LYS A 120 6.28 8.13 9.42
N HIS A 121 6.34 7.29 8.40
CA HIS A 121 7.51 6.50 8.06
C HIS A 121 8.40 7.16 6.99
N GLY A 122 8.25 8.47 6.76
CA GLY A 122 9.12 9.28 5.91
C GLY A 122 8.86 9.14 4.42
N TYR A 123 7.66 8.75 4.02
CA TYR A 123 7.21 8.88 2.64
C TYR A 123 6.63 10.28 2.42
N TYR A 124 6.88 10.83 1.23
CA TYR A 124 6.11 11.97 0.74
C TYR A 124 4.78 11.46 0.18
N THR A 125 3.68 11.97 0.70
CA THR A 125 2.34 11.50 0.36
C THR A 125 1.62 12.51 -0.53
N ALA A 126 1.18 12.05 -1.70
CA ALA A 126 0.44 12.87 -2.67
C ALA A 126 -0.81 12.15 -3.14
N ALA A 127 -1.89 12.89 -3.34
CA ALA A 127 -3.13 12.35 -3.88
C ALA A 127 -3.79 13.30 -4.86
N MET A 128 -4.64 12.75 -5.71
CA MET A 128 -5.51 13.50 -6.60
C MET A 128 -6.78 12.70 -6.93
N GLY A 129 -7.78 13.40 -7.43
CA GLY A 129 -9.04 12.80 -7.85
C GLY A 129 -9.92 12.35 -6.67
N LYS A 130 -10.70 11.30 -6.86
CA LYS A 130 -11.63 10.78 -5.87
C LYS A 130 -10.93 9.86 -4.88
N THR A 131 -10.11 10.41 -4.01
CA THR A 131 -9.43 9.65 -2.93
C THR A 131 -10.42 9.24 -1.85
N TYR A 132 -11.26 10.16 -1.44
CA TYR A 132 -12.31 9.95 -0.44
C TYR A 132 -13.71 10.13 -1.02
N HIS A 133 -14.73 9.74 -0.26
CA HIS A 133 -16.11 10.11 -0.52
C HIS A 133 -16.51 11.17 0.50
N SER A 134 -16.93 12.34 0.03
CA SER A 134 -17.40 13.41 0.90
C SER A 134 -18.87 13.69 0.62
N SER A 135 -19.68 13.59 1.64
CA SER A 135 -21.10 13.99 1.60
C SER A 135 -21.29 15.50 1.81
N SER A 136 -20.29 16.19 2.33
CA SER A 136 -20.40 17.60 2.70
C SER A 136 -19.09 18.37 2.48
N GLY A 137 -19.06 19.15 1.40
CA GLY A 137 -18.09 20.24 1.30
C GLY A 137 -16.75 19.97 0.67
N GLY A 138 -16.56 18.83 0.01
CA GLY A 138 -15.38 18.63 -0.85
C GLY A 138 -14.29 17.75 -0.26
N LEU A 139 -13.56 17.10 -1.17
CA LEU A 139 -12.49 16.14 -0.90
C LEU A 139 -11.29 16.73 -0.14
N LYS A 140 -11.18 18.05 -0.10
CA LYS A 140 -10.05 18.78 0.51
C LYS A 140 -10.08 18.84 2.04
N THR A 141 -11.18 18.46 2.68
CA THR A 141 -11.35 18.65 4.13
C THR A 141 -11.09 17.40 4.95
N VAL A 142 -10.92 16.24 4.31
CA VAL A 142 -10.72 15.00 5.02
C VAL A 142 -9.23 14.81 5.29
N TYR A 143 -8.84 15.04 6.54
CA TYR A 143 -7.46 14.82 7.01
C TYR A 143 -6.38 15.37 6.08
N ALA A 144 -6.53 16.63 5.66
CA ALA A 144 -5.54 17.30 4.80
C ALA A 144 -4.12 17.27 5.40
N SER A 145 -4.02 17.22 6.73
CA SER A 145 -2.76 17.08 7.47
C SER A 145 -2.01 15.76 7.18
N GLU A 146 -2.71 14.73 6.74
CA GLU A 146 -2.13 13.44 6.41
C GLU A 146 -1.50 13.37 5.02
N TRP A 147 -1.66 14.44 4.20
CA TRP A 147 -1.09 14.54 2.86
C TRP A 147 -0.07 15.67 2.79
N ASP A 148 1.01 15.48 2.05
CA ASP A 148 1.95 16.54 1.70
C ASP A 148 1.43 17.36 0.52
N THR A 149 0.74 16.69 -0.41
CA THR A 149 0.05 17.33 -1.55
C THR A 149 -1.28 16.63 -1.82
N TYR A 150 -2.35 17.47 -1.99
CA TYR A 150 -3.69 16.97 -2.28
C TYR A 150 -4.39 17.84 -3.32
#